data_ec70de2cb98d6d7d1c46da08db2bde88
#
_entry.id   ec70de2cb98d6d7d1c46da08db2bde88
#
_cell.length_a   1.000
_cell.length_b   1.000
_cell.length_c   1.000
_cell.angle_alpha   90.00
_cell.angle_beta   90.00
_cell.angle_gamma   90.00
#
_symmetry.space_group_name_H-M   'P 1'
#
loop_
_entity.id
_entity.type
_entity.pdbx_description
1 polymer ?
#
loop_
_entity_poly.entity_id
_entity_poly.type
_entity_poly.pdbx_seq_one_letter_code
_entity_poly.pdbx_strand_id
1 'polypeptide(L)'
;MAGVLIAIFLGWAGGYRFYKKQIGFGILYLLTFGVFGIGWLVDIYVAIREMMKLSSVPDALTSTEQVMGAFAECKKDPSRKRVEIIQGLSVGDPLTLEIGFYEGAPFYMVVDPRTGMDIGALPKETSHTIRSQFQDAKLSATLTKRDLDYPEISLKIER
;
A
#
# COMPACT_ATOMS: atom_id res chain seq x y z
N MET A 1 -4.43 -11.98 16.85
CA MET A 1 -5.03 -11.97 18.20
C MET A 1 -4.47 -13.07 19.13
N ALA A 2 -4.27 -14.32 18.68
CA ALA A 2 -3.74 -15.39 19.53
C ALA A 2 -2.41 -15.06 20.24
N GLY A 3 -1.46 -14.41 19.56
CA GLY A 3 -0.15 -14.06 20.15
C GLY A 3 -0.22 -13.09 21.33
N VAL A 4 -1.21 -12.17 21.35
CA VAL A 4 -1.40 -11.21 22.45
C VAL A 4 -1.99 -11.90 23.67
N LEU A 5 -2.94 -12.79 23.50
CA LEU A 5 -3.51 -13.59 24.58
C LEU A 5 -2.44 -14.50 25.22
N ILE A 6 -1.58 -15.12 24.40
CA ILE A 6 -0.45 -15.91 24.88
C ILE A 6 0.55 -15.04 25.65
N ALA A 7 0.84 -13.82 25.18
CA ALA A 7 1.74 -12.89 25.88
C ALA A 7 1.19 -12.45 27.23
N ILE A 8 -0.13 -12.22 27.35
CA ILE A 8 -0.77 -11.80 28.60
C ILE A 8 -0.82 -12.94 29.62
N PHE A 9 -1.28 -14.14 29.21
CA PHE A 9 -1.53 -15.25 30.13
C PHE A 9 -0.30 -16.12 30.43
N LEU A 10 0.60 -16.31 29.44
CA LEU A 10 1.81 -17.12 29.59
C LEU A 10 3.11 -16.30 29.52
N GLY A 11 3.02 -14.97 29.39
CA GLY A 11 4.17 -14.10 29.24
C GLY A 11 5.11 -14.11 30.44
N TRP A 12 4.55 -14.23 31.64
CA TRP A 12 5.36 -14.32 32.87
C TRP A 12 6.23 -15.58 32.88
N ALA A 13 5.80 -16.67 32.24
CA ALA A 13 6.53 -17.95 32.12
C ALA A 13 7.34 -18.07 30.80
N GLY A 14 7.50 -16.97 30.02
CA GLY A 14 8.26 -17.00 28.78
C GLY A 14 7.51 -17.63 27.60
N GLY A 15 6.19 -17.91 27.72
CA GLY A 15 5.37 -18.60 26.74
C GLY A 15 5.34 -17.92 25.36
N TYR A 16 5.43 -16.60 25.27
CA TYR A 16 5.50 -15.87 24.03
C TYR A 16 6.78 -16.17 23.22
N ARG A 17 7.91 -16.39 23.88
CA ARG A 17 9.18 -16.76 23.22
C ARG A 17 9.18 -18.19 22.70
N PHE A 18 8.50 -19.10 23.40
CA PHE A 18 8.26 -20.47 22.91
C PHE A 18 7.37 -20.46 21.65
N TYR A 19 6.34 -19.62 21.61
CA TYR A 19 5.48 -19.46 20.44
C TYR A 19 6.26 -18.97 19.20
N LYS A 20 7.24 -18.07 19.37
CA LYS A 20 8.15 -17.62 18.28
C LYS A 20 9.30 -18.59 17.98
N LYS A 21 9.27 -19.84 18.48
CA LYS A 21 10.31 -20.86 18.28
C LYS A 21 11.72 -20.47 18.77
N GLN A 22 11.82 -19.47 19.65
CA GLN A 22 13.08 -19.04 20.27
C GLN A 22 13.32 -19.80 21.58
N ILE A 23 13.48 -21.13 21.51
CA ILE A 23 13.51 -22.06 22.63
C ILE A 23 14.61 -21.70 23.62
N GLY A 24 15.81 -21.33 23.17
CA GLY A 24 16.95 -20.99 24.05
C GLY A 24 16.67 -19.78 24.95
N PHE A 25 16.10 -18.74 24.39
CA PHE A 25 15.69 -17.54 25.14
C PHE A 25 14.47 -17.80 26.01
N GLY A 26 13.56 -18.69 25.63
CA GLY A 26 12.42 -19.10 26.43
C GLY A 26 12.87 -19.82 27.73
N ILE A 27 13.85 -20.71 27.62
CA ILE A 27 14.45 -21.42 28.79
C ILE A 27 15.20 -20.46 29.70
N LEU A 28 16.01 -19.54 29.15
CA LEU A 28 16.71 -18.51 29.93
C LEU A 28 15.72 -17.64 30.72
N TYR A 29 14.60 -17.30 30.08
CA TYR A 29 13.51 -16.47 30.64
C TYR A 29 12.81 -17.21 31.82
N LEU A 30 12.59 -18.50 31.66
CA LEU A 30 12.01 -19.35 32.71
C LEU A 30 12.93 -19.46 33.92
N LEU A 31 14.25 -19.60 33.68
CA LEU A 31 15.27 -19.71 34.73
C LEU A 31 15.52 -18.40 35.52
N THR A 32 15.36 -17.26 34.86
CA THR A 32 15.60 -15.93 35.45
C THR A 32 14.34 -15.23 35.95
N PHE A 33 13.19 -15.93 36.03
CA PHE A 33 11.87 -15.33 36.38
C PHE A 33 11.56 -14.06 35.59
N GLY A 34 11.97 -14.03 34.30
CA GLY A 34 11.70 -12.90 33.41
C GLY A 34 12.37 -11.58 33.80
N VAL A 35 13.56 -11.66 34.46
CA VAL A 35 14.33 -10.49 34.92
C VAL A 35 13.38 -9.39 35.46
N PHE A 36 12.76 -9.66 36.63
CA PHE A 36 11.93 -8.74 37.41
C PHE A 36 10.69 -8.17 36.65
N GLY A 37 10.08 -8.90 35.73
CA GLY A 37 8.85 -8.46 35.03
C GLY A 37 9.06 -7.44 33.94
N ILE A 38 10.24 -6.84 33.80
CA ILE A 38 10.54 -5.82 32.76
C ILE A 38 10.46 -6.44 31.35
N GLY A 39 10.98 -7.68 31.19
CA GLY A 39 10.90 -8.35 29.90
C GLY A 39 9.48 -8.68 29.45
N TRP A 40 8.58 -8.99 30.39
CA TRP A 40 7.15 -9.20 30.11
C TRP A 40 6.48 -7.93 29.60
N LEU A 41 6.75 -6.77 30.21
CA LEU A 41 6.25 -5.47 29.75
C LEU A 41 6.75 -5.12 28.35
N VAL A 42 8.03 -5.41 28.05
CA VAL A 42 8.61 -5.20 26.71
C VAL A 42 7.92 -6.11 25.67
N ASP A 43 7.68 -7.38 25.99
CA ASP A 43 7.02 -8.31 25.09
C ASP A 43 5.55 -7.90 24.81
N ILE A 44 4.82 -7.39 25.82
CA ILE A 44 3.48 -6.80 25.64
C ILE A 44 3.56 -5.56 24.76
N TYR A 45 4.49 -4.64 25.01
CA TYR A 45 4.66 -3.43 24.20
C TYR A 45 4.95 -3.75 22.73
N VAL A 46 5.84 -4.70 22.46
CA VAL A 46 6.16 -5.13 21.10
C VAL A 46 4.94 -5.77 20.42
N ALA A 47 4.19 -6.63 21.13
CA ALA A 47 2.98 -7.26 20.60
C ALA A 47 1.88 -6.24 20.28
N ILE A 48 1.69 -5.23 21.14
CA ILE A 48 0.73 -4.13 20.90
C ILE A 48 1.18 -3.28 19.71
N ARG A 49 2.48 -2.97 19.62
CA ARG A 49 3.03 -2.19 18.51
C ARG A 49 2.87 -2.91 17.16
N GLU A 50 3.07 -4.21 17.12
CA GLU A 50 2.83 -5.03 15.92
C GLU A 50 1.34 -5.03 15.53
N MET A 51 0.42 -5.12 16.50
CA MET A 51 -1.02 -4.99 16.25
C MET A 51 -1.41 -3.60 15.74
N MET A 52 -0.87 -2.54 16.32
CA MET A 52 -1.15 -1.16 15.87
C MET A 52 -0.63 -0.91 14.45
N LYS A 53 0.50 -1.49 14.04
CA LYS A 53 0.98 -1.44 12.65
C LYS A 53 0.02 -2.10 11.66
N LEU A 54 -0.64 -3.19 12.04
CA LEU A 54 -1.66 -3.86 11.23
C LEU A 54 -3.00 -3.09 11.20
N SER A 55 -3.28 -2.29 12.26
CA SER A 55 -4.52 -1.51 12.36
C SER A 55 -4.39 -0.09 11.79
N SER A 56 -3.17 0.40 11.54
CA SER A 56 -2.91 1.77 11.08
C SER A 56 -2.81 1.92 9.57
N VAL A 57 -3.49 1.05 8.81
CA VAL A 57 -3.81 1.39 7.42
C VAL A 57 -4.93 2.43 7.50
N PRO A 58 -4.69 3.69 7.14
CA PRO A 58 -5.73 4.71 7.18
C PRO A 58 -6.89 4.30 6.28
N ASP A 59 -8.13 4.55 6.71
CA ASP A 59 -9.34 4.26 5.94
C ASP A 59 -9.36 4.98 4.58
N ALA A 60 -8.59 6.05 4.45
CA ALA A 60 -8.31 6.72 3.19
C ALA A 60 -6.84 7.14 3.12
N LEU A 61 -6.15 6.73 2.07
CA LEU A 61 -4.80 7.18 1.74
C LEU A 61 -4.89 8.13 0.55
N THR A 62 -4.28 9.31 0.71
CA THR A 62 -4.10 10.24 -0.42
C THR A 62 -2.62 10.37 -0.70
N SER A 63 -2.20 10.06 -1.92
CA SER A 63 -0.83 10.25 -2.40
C SER A 63 -0.82 11.03 -3.70
N THR A 64 0.26 11.78 -3.93
CA THR A 64 0.51 12.41 -5.23
C THR A 64 1.49 11.56 -6.00
N GLU A 65 1.09 11.13 -7.19
CA GLU A 65 1.86 10.23 -8.03
C GLU A 65 2.09 10.84 -9.41
N GLN A 66 3.27 10.60 -9.97
CA GLN A 66 3.57 10.96 -11.35
C GLN A 66 3.06 9.86 -12.30
N VAL A 67 2.41 10.28 -13.37
CA VAL A 67 1.96 9.35 -14.41
C VAL A 67 3.11 9.09 -15.37
N MET A 68 3.47 7.82 -15.51
CA MET A 68 4.56 7.37 -16.36
C MET A 68 4.11 7.15 -17.80
N GLY A 69 5.00 7.45 -18.75
CA GLY A 69 4.79 7.15 -20.17
C GLY A 69 3.80 8.06 -20.88
N ALA A 70 3.59 9.29 -20.40
CA ALA A 70 2.74 10.30 -21.02
C ALA A 70 3.11 10.64 -22.48
N PHE A 71 4.40 10.52 -22.82
CA PHE A 71 4.92 10.78 -24.18
C PHE A 71 4.66 9.64 -25.18
N ALA A 72 4.24 8.47 -24.70
CA ALA A 72 4.01 7.30 -25.55
C ALA A 72 2.65 7.38 -26.27
N GLU A 73 2.43 6.44 -27.19
CA GLU A 73 1.13 6.24 -27.83
C GLU A 73 0.11 5.71 -26.82
N CYS A 74 -1.16 6.07 -27.03
CA CYS A 74 -2.24 5.57 -26.20
C CYS A 74 -2.36 4.05 -26.38
N LYS A 75 -2.41 3.28 -25.30
CA LYS A 75 -2.48 1.82 -25.37
C LYS A 75 -3.84 1.34 -25.88
N LYS A 76 -4.91 2.09 -25.60
CA LYS A 76 -6.28 1.78 -26.06
C LYS A 76 -6.53 2.18 -27.51
N ASP A 77 -5.85 3.23 -27.98
CA ASP A 77 -5.92 3.69 -29.37
C ASP A 77 -4.53 4.14 -29.85
N PRO A 78 -3.75 3.26 -30.49
CA PRO A 78 -2.40 3.58 -30.97
C PRO A 78 -2.34 4.71 -32.02
N SER A 79 -3.47 5.12 -32.60
CA SER A 79 -3.51 6.24 -33.54
C SER A 79 -3.38 7.60 -32.87
N ARG A 80 -3.57 7.67 -31.54
CA ARG A 80 -3.52 8.87 -30.73
C ARG A 80 -2.33 8.88 -29.79
N LYS A 81 -1.77 10.07 -29.59
CA LYS A 81 -0.74 10.27 -28.56
C LYS A 81 -1.38 10.68 -27.24
N ARG A 82 -0.89 10.15 -26.14
CA ARG A 82 -1.33 10.49 -24.78
C ARG A 82 -1.21 11.99 -24.49
N VAL A 83 -0.19 12.65 -25.04
CA VAL A 83 0.02 14.10 -24.92
C VAL A 83 -1.22 14.89 -25.42
N GLU A 84 -1.86 14.47 -26.52
CA GLU A 84 -3.06 15.14 -27.04
C GLU A 84 -4.24 15.01 -26.07
N ILE A 85 -4.37 13.86 -25.41
CA ILE A 85 -5.41 13.62 -24.42
C ILE A 85 -5.15 14.48 -23.18
N ILE A 86 -3.90 14.53 -22.70
CA ILE A 86 -3.49 15.35 -21.55
C ILE A 86 -3.71 16.85 -21.82
N GLN A 87 -3.50 17.33 -23.06
CA GLN A 87 -3.80 18.72 -23.43
C GLN A 87 -5.28 19.08 -23.28
N GLY A 88 -6.16 18.11 -23.50
CA GLY A 88 -7.62 18.28 -23.34
C GLY A 88 -8.11 18.21 -21.87
N LEU A 89 -7.24 17.83 -20.94
CA LEU A 89 -7.57 17.74 -19.52
C LEU A 89 -7.32 19.07 -18.80
N SER A 90 -8.09 19.30 -17.74
CA SER A 90 -7.92 20.43 -16.81
C SER A 90 -7.47 19.91 -15.44
N VAL A 91 -6.71 20.72 -14.71
CA VAL A 91 -6.40 20.43 -13.30
C VAL A 91 -7.71 20.34 -12.51
N GLY A 92 -7.87 19.26 -11.75
CA GLY A 92 -9.12 18.93 -11.04
C GLY A 92 -10.01 17.93 -11.77
N ASP A 93 -9.71 17.58 -13.02
CA ASP A 93 -10.50 16.57 -13.75
C ASP A 93 -10.37 15.19 -13.07
N PRO A 94 -11.49 14.47 -12.92
CA PRO A 94 -11.48 13.11 -12.37
C PRO A 94 -10.89 12.14 -13.39
N LEU A 95 -10.11 11.19 -12.88
CA LEU A 95 -9.50 10.13 -13.66
C LEU A 95 -9.85 8.77 -13.05
N THR A 96 -9.85 7.73 -13.85
CA THR A 96 -10.08 6.37 -13.42
C THR A 96 -8.81 5.53 -13.55
N LEU A 97 -8.72 4.50 -12.71
CA LEU A 97 -7.62 3.55 -12.73
C LEU A 97 -8.13 2.21 -13.25
N GLU A 98 -7.51 1.71 -14.31
CA GLU A 98 -7.83 0.41 -14.89
C GLU A 98 -6.62 -0.52 -14.83
N ILE A 99 -6.86 -1.81 -14.65
CA ILE A 99 -5.78 -2.80 -14.65
C ILE A 99 -5.40 -3.13 -16.08
N GLY A 100 -4.14 -2.92 -16.40
CA GLY A 100 -3.51 -3.36 -17.64
C GLY A 100 -2.45 -4.42 -17.39
N PHE A 101 -1.92 -5.01 -18.47
CA PHE A 101 -0.85 -6.00 -18.42
C PHE A 101 0.31 -5.55 -19.31
N TYR A 102 1.52 -5.65 -18.79
CA TYR A 102 2.76 -5.44 -19.54
C TYR A 102 3.73 -6.60 -19.23
N GLU A 103 4.16 -7.33 -20.23
CA GLU A 103 5.01 -8.53 -20.09
C GLU A 103 4.48 -9.54 -19.05
N GLY A 104 3.16 -9.71 -19.00
CA GLY A 104 2.50 -10.58 -18.03
C GLY A 104 2.35 -10.01 -16.61
N ALA A 105 2.96 -8.87 -16.31
CA ALA A 105 2.82 -8.19 -15.03
C ALA A 105 1.65 -7.19 -15.08
N PRO A 106 0.72 -7.24 -14.11
CA PRO A 106 -0.37 -6.28 -14.03
C PRO A 106 0.09 -4.94 -13.45
N PHE A 107 -0.43 -3.86 -14.00
CA PHE A 107 -0.19 -2.48 -13.55
C PHE A 107 -1.49 -1.66 -13.66
N TYR A 108 -1.51 -0.47 -13.07
CA TYR A 108 -2.65 0.43 -13.19
C TYR A 108 -2.41 1.48 -14.28
N MET A 109 -3.32 1.51 -15.25
CA MET A 109 -3.41 2.56 -16.26
C MET A 109 -4.29 3.70 -15.73
N VAL A 110 -3.87 4.92 -15.99
CA VAL A 110 -4.65 6.13 -15.69
C VAL A 110 -5.45 6.49 -16.94
N VAL A 111 -6.77 6.54 -16.82
CA VAL A 111 -7.71 6.69 -17.94
C VAL A 111 -8.57 7.91 -17.73
N ASP A 112 -8.78 8.70 -18.79
CA ASP A 112 -9.77 9.76 -18.80
C ASP A 112 -11.18 9.14 -18.99
N PRO A 113 -12.09 9.23 -18.00
CA PRO A 113 -13.40 8.59 -18.08
C PRO A 113 -14.31 9.17 -19.17
N ARG A 114 -14.03 10.38 -19.69
CA ARG A 114 -14.82 11.04 -20.73
C ARG A 114 -14.53 10.44 -22.10
N THR A 115 -13.26 10.14 -22.36
CA THR A 115 -12.82 9.61 -23.66
C THR A 115 -12.58 8.12 -23.65
N GLY A 116 -12.42 7.53 -22.46
CA GLY A 116 -12.01 6.14 -22.28
C GLY A 116 -10.55 5.87 -22.65
N MET A 117 -9.76 6.91 -22.91
CA MET A 117 -8.37 6.81 -23.36
C MET A 117 -7.40 6.88 -22.19
N ASP A 118 -6.29 6.15 -22.29
CA ASP A 118 -5.25 6.16 -21.26
C ASP A 118 -4.25 7.31 -21.47
N ILE A 119 -3.87 7.96 -20.37
CA ILE A 119 -2.88 9.03 -20.35
C ILE A 119 -1.51 8.55 -19.84
N GLY A 120 -1.42 7.32 -19.38
CA GLY A 120 -0.20 6.70 -18.88
C GLY A 120 -0.47 5.64 -17.84
N ALA A 121 0.53 5.36 -17.01
CA ALA A 121 0.48 4.34 -15.98
C ALA A 121 1.02 4.85 -14.64
N LEU A 122 0.55 4.24 -13.54
CA LEU A 122 1.17 4.44 -12.23
C LEU A 122 2.55 3.79 -12.17
N PRO A 123 3.46 4.33 -11.34
CA PRO A 123 4.73 3.68 -11.05
C PRO A 123 4.54 2.23 -10.60
N LYS A 124 5.53 1.38 -10.92
CA LYS A 124 5.47 -0.05 -10.62
C LYS A 124 5.33 -0.33 -9.12
N GLU A 125 6.04 0.43 -8.29
CA GLU A 125 6.00 0.31 -6.83
C GLU A 125 4.63 0.67 -6.27
N THR A 126 4.03 1.78 -6.73
CA THR A 126 2.68 2.21 -6.35
C THR A 126 1.64 1.18 -6.77
N SER A 127 1.74 0.68 -8.01
CA SER A 127 0.85 -0.38 -8.51
C SER A 127 0.95 -1.67 -7.68
N HIS A 128 2.15 -2.06 -7.28
CA HIS A 128 2.38 -3.23 -6.43
C HIS A 128 1.80 -3.01 -5.01
N THR A 129 2.01 -1.84 -4.42
CA THR A 129 1.50 -1.49 -3.09
C THR A 129 -0.03 -1.51 -3.06
N ILE A 130 -0.69 -0.90 -4.05
CA ILE A 130 -2.15 -0.91 -4.14
C ILE A 130 -2.66 -2.35 -4.20
N ARG A 131 -2.08 -3.21 -5.01
CA ARG A 131 -2.52 -4.60 -5.16
C ARG A 131 -2.25 -5.47 -3.94
N SER A 132 -1.16 -5.24 -3.21
CA SER A 132 -0.82 -6.04 -2.05
C SER A 132 -1.56 -5.63 -0.78
N GLN A 133 -1.91 -4.35 -0.64
CA GLN A 133 -2.47 -3.80 0.60
C GLN A 133 -3.93 -3.35 0.48
N PHE A 134 -4.41 -3.06 -0.75
CA PHE A 134 -5.69 -2.42 -1.01
C PHE A 134 -6.50 -3.13 -2.11
N GLN A 135 -6.56 -4.47 -2.07
CA GLN A 135 -7.21 -5.28 -3.13
C GLN A 135 -8.67 -4.93 -3.39
N ASP A 136 -9.42 -4.62 -2.33
CA ASP A 136 -10.86 -4.32 -2.38
C ASP A 136 -11.17 -2.83 -2.20
N ALA A 137 -10.15 -1.96 -2.27
CA ALA A 137 -10.32 -0.54 -2.05
C ALA A 137 -10.89 0.15 -3.30
N LYS A 138 -11.73 1.15 -3.07
CA LYS A 138 -12.20 2.05 -4.12
C LYS A 138 -11.09 3.05 -4.46
N LEU A 139 -10.65 3.00 -5.71
CA LEU A 139 -9.59 3.87 -6.22
C LEU A 139 -10.22 5.04 -6.99
N SER A 140 -9.81 6.25 -6.65
CA SER A 140 -10.14 7.45 -7.41
C SER A 140 -8.88 8.29 -7.62
N ALA A 141 -8.80 8.95 -8.77
CA ALA A 141 -7.68 9.79 -9.11
C ALA A 141 -8.17 11.14 -9.64
N THR A 142 -7.38 12.19 -9.42
CA THR A 142 -7.69 13.55 -9.90
C THR A 142 -6.40 14.17 -10.43
N LEU A 143 -6.46 14.82 -11.58
CA LEU A 143 -5.30 15.51 -12.15
C LEU A 143 -4.93 16.72 -11.28
N THR A 144 -3.72 16.75 -10.73
CA THR A 144 -3.22 17.85 -9.90
C THR A 144 -2.29 18.79 -10.66
N LYS A 145 -1.52 18.26 -11.61
CA LYS A 145 -0.64 19.06 -12.46
C LYS A 145 -0.68 18.54 -13.88
N ARG A 146 -1.00 19.47 -14.80
CA ARG A 146 -0.99 19.20 -16.24
C ARG A 146 0.40 19.46 -16.80
N ASP A 147 1.27 18.47 -16.71
CA ASP A 147 2.57 18.43 -17.37
C ASP A 147 2.47 17.45 -18.55
N LEU A 148 3.04 17.78 -19.70
CA LEU A 148 2.93 16.93 -20.88
C LEU A 148 3.84 15.71 -20.83
N ASP A 149 4.95 15.81 -20.11
CA ASP A 149 5.92 14.74 -19.96
C ASP A 149 5.66 13.91 -18.69
N TYR A 150 5.32 14.58 -17.59
CA TYR A 150 5.13 13.99 -16.27
C TYR A 150 3.91 14.58 -15.55
N PRO A 151 2.68 14.28 -16.00
CA PRO A 151 1.49 14.76 -15.31
C PRO A 151 1.41 14.15 -13.92
N GLU A 152 0.97 14.95 -12.95
CA GLU A 152 0.81 14.50 -11.57
C GLU A 152 -0.68 14.32 -11.24
N ILE A 153 -0.97 13.28 -10.52
CA ILE A 153 -2.33 12.97 -10.05
C ILE A 153 -2.35 12.82 -8.53
N SER A 154 -3.43 13.22 -7.93
CA SER A 154 -3.77 12.86 -6.56
C SER A 154 -4.53 11.53 -6.61
N LEU A 155 -3.96 10.51 -6.01
CA LEU A 155 -4.56 9.20 -5.86
C LEU A 155 -5.24 9.12 -4.50
N LYS A 156 -6.53 8.83 -4.46
CA LYS A 156 -7.29 8.59 -3.25
C LYS A 156 -7.73 7.12 -3.20
N ILE A 157 -7.36 6.45 -2.13
CA ILE A 157 -7.66 5.04 -1.87
C ILE A 157 -8.61 5.01 -0.68
N GLU A 158 -9.84 4.54 -0.88
CA GLU A 158 -10.87 4.40 0.15
C GLU A 158 -11.16 2.90 0.35
N ARG A 159 -11.19 2.48 1.61
CA ARG A 159 -11.42 1.09 2.00
C ARG A 159 -12.88 0.83 2.30
#